data_c23dab5e55bb029a8085e219ba91f2f6
#
_entry.id   c23dab5e55bb029a8085e219ba91f2f6
#
_cell.length_a   1.000
_cell.length_b   1.000
_cell.length_c   1.000
_cell.angle_alpha   90.00
_cell.angle_beta   90.00
_cell.angle_gamma   90.00
#
_symmetry.space_group_name_H-M   'P 1'
#
loop_
_entity.id
_entity.type
_entity.pdbx_description
1 polymer ?
#
loop_
_entity_poly.entity_id
_entity_poly.type
_entity_poly.pdbx_seq_one_letter_code
_entity_poly.pdbx_strand_id
1 'polypeptide(L)'
;MKHFLAAALLFCFLPLAQAKAQFIDSSGYTPYIRQYVEENEDNWNKSIIYVFYNNSPCAHCADAMGLLYNIYQQNYSSDFSYFEINYQEQGEFAFTSAYFLDQPLSVVLVRINDGMSRGYYKIDNPQQWWGDKLFFEEHITTLINNFLLN
;
A
#
# COMPACT_ATOMS: atom_id res chain seq x y z
N MET A 1 64.32 0.22 36.70
CA MET A 1 63.71 0.09 35.41
C MET A 1 62.26 -0.42 35.61
N LYS A 2 61.27 0.45 35.51
CA LYS A 2 59.84 0.10 35.71
C LYS A 2 59.15 0.17 34.36
N HIS A 3 58.75 -1.00 33.85
CA HIS A 3 57.98 -1.07 32.61
C HIS A 3 56.51 -0.83 32.92
N PHE A 4 55.98 0.28 32.43
CA PHE A 4 54.54 0.56 32.40
C PHE A 4 53.93 -0.11 31.16
N LEU A 5 53.13 -1.14 31.39
CA LEU A 5 52.26 -1.72 30.37
C LEU A 5 50.99 -0.85 30.28
N ALA A 6 50.85 -0.11 29.21
CA ALA A 6 49.62 0.58 28.86
C ALA A 6 48.67 -0.41 28.17
N ALA A 7 47.65 -0.83 28.89
CA ALA A 7 46.54 -1.63 28.31
C ALA A 7 45.61 -0.68 27.53
N ALA A 8 45.70 -0.75 26.23
CA ALA A 8 44.74 -0.07 25.35
C ALA A 8 43.41 -0.82 25.35
N LEU A 9 42.41 -0.26 26.03
CA LEU A 9 41.02 -0.70 25.96
C LEU A 9 40.43 -0.31 24.58
N LEU A 10 40.41 -1.29 23.68
CA LEU A 10 39.71 -1.17 22.40
C LEU A 10 38.20 -1.25 22.69
N PHE A 11 37.53 -0.12 22.79
CA PHE A 11 36.07 -0.07 22.78
C PHE A 11 35.60 -0.43 21.37
N CYS A 12 35.21 -1.67 21.15
CA CYS A 12 34.43 -2.07 19.99
C CYS A 12 33.07 -1.40 20.08
N PHE A 13 32.91 -0.28 19.37
CA PHE A 13 31.59 0.24 19.03
C PHE A 13 30.94 -0.74 18.05
N LEU A 14 30.24 -1.73 18.58
CA LEU A 14 29.26 -2.46 17.78
C LEU A 14 28.13 -1.48 17.43
N PRO A 15 27.85 -1.25 16.15
CA PRO A 15 26.66 -0.51 15.79
C PRO A 15 25.47 -1.29 16.36
N LEU A 16 24.75 -0.68 17.29
CA LEU A 16 23.43 -1.13 17.68
C LEU A 16 22.58 -1.08 16.40
N ALA A 17 22.46 -2.23 15.73
CA ALA A 17 21.46 -2.41 14.72
C ALA A 17 20.11 -2.19 15.43
N GLN A 18 19.53 -1.02 15.23
CA GLN A 18 18.18 -0.73 15.71
C GLN A 18 17.29 -1.81 15.08
N ALA A 19 16.75 -2.68 15.92
CA ALA A 19 15.76 -3.64 15.50
C ALA A 19 14.55 -2.84 15.04
N LYS A 20 14.43 -2.66 13.71
CA LYS A 20 13.26 -2.02 13.12
C LYS A 20 12.04 -2.82 13.52
N ALA A 21 11.03 -2.15 14.04
CA ALA A 21 9.79 -2.78 14.46
C ALA A 21 9.22 -3.61 13.29
N GLN A 22 8.92 -4.87 13.56
CA GLN A 22 8.25 -5.72 12.58
C GLN A 22 6.75 -5.40 12.64
N PHE A 23 6.28 -4.70 11.63
CA PHE A 23 4.84 -4.51 11.46
C PHE A 23 4.21 -5.82 10.99
N ILE A 24 3.20 -6.28 11.73
CA ILE A 24 2.41 -7.43 11.33
C ILE A 24 1.19 -6.87 10.62
N ASP A 25 1.19 -6.95 9.31
CA ASP A 25 0.04 -6.60 8.49
C ASP A 25 -1.07 -7.64 8.65
N SER A 26 -2.26 -7.20 9.03
CA SER A 26 -3.42 -8.07 9.23
C SER A 26 -3.92 -8.71 7.91
N SER A 27 -3.54 -8.16 6.76
CA SER A 27 -3.79 -8.76 5.44
C SER A 27 -2.82 -9.91 5.12
N GLY A 28 -1.79 -10.13 5.95
CA GLY A 28 -0.72 -11.08 5.69
C GLY A 28 0.32 -10.60 4.69
N TYR A 29 0.25 -9.33 4.27
CA TYR A 29 1.11 -8.75 3.25
C TYR A 29 2.18 -7.80 3.83
N THR A 30 2.86 -8.27 4.84
CA THR A 30 3.85 -7.54 5.64
C THR A 30 4.98 -6.84 4.85
N PRO A 31 5.58 -7.41 3.78
CA PRO A 31 6.75 -6.80 3.16
C PRO A 31 6.50 -5.43 2.57
N TYR A 32 5.41 -5.26 1.79
CA TYR A 32 5.10 -3.98 1.13
C TYR A 32 4.63 -2.91 2.11
N ILE A 33 3.80 -3.28 3.08
CA ILE A 33 3.37 -2.34 4.13
C ILE A 33 4.57 -1.87 4.94
N ARG A 34 5.48 -2.77 5.28
CA ARG A 34 6.70 -2.41 6.00
C ARG A 34 7.56 -1.43 5.20
N GLN A 35 7.86 -1.77 3.94
CA GLN A 35 8.64 -0.92 3.06
C GLN A 35 8.00 0.46 2.90
N TYR A 36 6.70 0.50 2.65
CA TYR A 36 5.93 1.73 2.52
C TYR A 36 6.05 2.64 3.74
N VAL A 37 5.96 2.08 4.95
CA VAL A 37 6.05 2.86 6.19
C VAL A 37 7.49 3.25 6.50
N GLU A 38 8.48 2.39 6.20
CA GLU A 38 9.90 2.67 6.45
C GLU A 38 10.47 3.74 5.51
N GLU A 39 9.94 3.88 4.30
CA GLU A 39 10.42 4.86 3.33
C GLU A 39 10.07 6.31 3.71
N ASN A 40 8.99 6.52 4.46
CA ASN A 40 8.57 7.86 4.84
C ASN A 40 7.76 7.83 6.16
N GLU A 41 8.20 8.59 7.16
CA GLU A 41 7.51 8.72 8.44
C GLU A 41 6.08 9.26 8.28
N ASP A 42 5.81 10.11 7.27
CA ASP A 42 4.47 10.62 6.96
C ASP A 42 3.50 9.51 6.55
N ASN A 43 4.01 8.36 6.09
CA ASN A 43 3.21 7.20 5.73
C ASN A 43 2.69 6.42 6.94
N TRP A 44 3.14 6.74 8.16
CA TRP A 44 2.77 6.01 9.38
C TRP A 44 1.26 5.89 9.60
N ASN A 45 0.52 6.91 9.18
CA ASN A 45 -0.93 6.95 9.26
C ASN A 45 -1.62 7.19 7.90
N LYS A 46 -0.86 7.24 6.81
CA LYS A 46 -1.39 7.47 5.48
C LYS A 46 -1.87 6.14 4.88
N SER A 47 -3.16 6.04 4.63
CA SER A 47 -3.78 4.85 4.02
C SER A 47 -3.36 4.63 2.57
N ILE A 48 -3.69 3.50 1.98
CA ILE A 48 -3.25 3.14 0.63
C ILE A 48 -4.45 2.83 -0.26
N ILE A 49 -4.41 3.33 -1.49
CA ILE A 49 -5.24 2.88 -2.60
C ILE A 49 -4.35 2.03 -3.51
N TYR A 50 -4.58 0.73 -3.54
CA TYR A 50 -4.02 -0.15 -4.55
C TYR A 50 -5.02 -0.29 -5.70
N VAL A 51 -4.53 -0.16 -6.92
CA VAL A 51 -5.25 -0.50 -8.14
C VAL A 51 -4.57 -1.69 -8.77
N PHE A 52 -5.17 -2.85 -8.57
CA PHE A 52 -4.66 -4.12 -9.08
C PHE A 52 -5.26 -4.41 -10.44
N TYR A 53 -4.41 -4.77 -11.39
CA TYR A 53 -4.83 -5.20 -12.72
C TYR A 53 -4.06 -6.44 -13.17
N ASN A 54 -4.52 -7.10 -14.21
CA ASN A 54 -3.87 -8.25 -14.82
C ASN A 54 -3.78 -8.11 -16.34
N ASN A 55 -3.18 -9.10 -17.00
CA ASN A 55 -2.99 -9.11 -18.45
C ASN A 55 -4.20 -9.63 -19.23
N SER A 56 -5.32 -9.91 -18.55
CA SER A 56 -6.55 -10.37 -19.22
C SER A 56 -7.15 -9.25 -20.09
N PRO A 57 -7.74 -9.59 -21.22
CA PRO A 57 -8.47 -8.61 -22.02
C PRO A 57 -9.57 -7.95 -21.17
N CYS A 58 -9.54 -6.63 -21.10
CA CYS A 58 -10.50 -5.87 -20.33
C CYS A 58 -10.90 -4.60 -21.08
N ALA A 59 -12.15 -4.54 -21.49
CA ALA A 59 -12.71 -3.32 -22.04
C ALA A 59 -12.79 -2.26 -20.93
N HIS A 60 -12.27 -1.05 -21.22
CA HIS A 60 -12.33 0.11 -20.33
C HIS A 60 -11.51 0.04 -19.03
N CYS A 61 -10.66 -0.98 -18.79
CA CYS A 61 -9.82 -1.00 -17.61
C CYS A 61 -8.84 0.18 -17.59
N ALA A 62 -8.16 0.47 -18.68
CA ALA A 62 -7.23 1.59 -18.77
C ALA A 62 -7.93 2.94 -18.55
N ASP A 63 -9.13 3.11 -19.11
CA ASP A 63 -9.92 4.32 -18.94
C ASP A 63 -10.38 4.49 -17.48
N ALA A 64 -10.83 3.40 -16.85
CA ALA A 64 -11.25 3.39 -15.45
C ALA A 64 -10.06 3.70 -14.52
N MET A 65 -8.88 3.14 -14.78
CA MET A 65 -7.65 3.45 -14.02
C MET A 65 -7.31 4.95 -14.13
N GLY A 66 -7.39 5.54 -15.33
CA GLY A 66 -7.17 6.97 -15.51
C GLY A 66 -8.14 7.84 -14.71
N LEU A 67 -9.44 7.46 -14.65
CA LEU A 67 -10.42 8.15 -13.80
C LEU A 67 -10.13 7.97 -12.31
N LEU A 68 -9.80 6.77 -11.87
CA LEU A 68 -9.42 6.48 -10.48
C LEU A 68 -8.25 7.35 -10.05
N TYR A 69 -7.21 7.45 -10.90
CA TYR A 69 -6.08 8.31 -10.62
C TYR A 69 -6.46 9.79 -10.51
N ASN A 70 -7.33 10.29 -11.40
CA ASN A 70 -7.81 11.67 -11.34
C ASN A 70 -8.61 11.94 -10.06
N ILE A 71 -9.51 11.01 -9.66
CA ILE A 71 -10.28 11.11 -8.41
C ILE A 71 -9.32 11.17 -7.21
N TYR A 72 -8.32 10.29 -7.19
CA TYR A 72 -7.29 10.28 -6.16
C TYR A 72 -6.55 11.61 -6.08
N GLN A 73 -6.02 12.10 -7.21
CA GLN A 73 -5.24 13.34 -7.25
C GLN A 73 -6.05 14.55 -6.78
N GLN A 74 -7.31 14.63 -7.14
CA GLN A 74 -8.15 15.77 -6.82
C GLN A 74 -8.66 15.78 -5.38
N ASN A 75 -8.93 14.59 -4.82
CA ASN A 75 -9.69 14.51 -3.58
C ASN A 75 -8.98 13.79 -2.43
N TYR A 76 -7.99 12.92 -2.70
CA TYR A 76 -7.51 11.96 -1.69
C TYR A 76 -5.99 11.89 -1.57
N SER A 77 -5.22 12.69 -2.31
CA SER A 77 -3.75 12.63 -2.30
C SER A 77 -3.13 12.99 -0.94
N SER A 78 -3.87 13.71 -0.07
CA SER A 78 -3.45 13.98 1.30
C SER A 78 -3.64 12.77 2.24
N ASP A 79 -4.69 11.98 2.01
CA ASP A 79 -5.13 10.91 2.93
C ASP A 79 -4.63 9.53 2.53
N PHE A 80 -4.32 9.35 1.24
CA PHE A 80 -3.87 8.09 0.68
C PHE A 80 -2.60 8.23 -0.14
N SER A 81 -1.83 7.15 -0.20
CA SER A 81 -0.90 6.86 -1.29
C SER A 81 -1.56 5.98 -2.32
N TYR A 82 -1.13 6.06 -3.58
CA TYR A 82 -1.76 5.38 -4.70
C TYR A 82 -0.73 4.54 -5.45
N PHE A 83 -1.06 3.27 -5.70
CA PHE A 83 -0.20 2.34 -6.41
C PHE A 83 -1.00 1.54 -7.44
N GLU A 84 -0.48 1.47 -8.67
CA GLU A 84 -0.97 0.58 -9.72
C GLU A 84 -0.06 -0.63 -9.81
N ILE A 85 -0.62 -1.83 -9.67
CA ILE A 85 0.14 -3.07 -9.57
C ILE A 85 -0.45 -4.12 -10.51
N ASN A 86 0.36 -4.63 -11.42
CA ASN A 86 0.03 -5.84 -12.16
C ASN A 86 0.30 -7.06 -11.27
N TYR A 87 -0.74 -7.61 -10.67
CA TYR A 87 -0.61 -8.69 -9.71
C TYR A 87 -0.21 -10.05 -10.31
N GLN A 88 -0.09 -10.15 -11.64
CA GLN A 88 0.46 -11.33 -12.32
C GLN A 88 1.96 -11.24 -12.58
N GLU A 89 2.59 -10.11 -12.31
CA GLU A 89 4.03 -9.98 -12.44
C GLU A 89 4.78 -10.77 -11.36
N GLN A 90 6.00 -11.18 -11.70
CA GLN A 90 6.85 -11.92 -10.77
C GLN A 90 7.19 -11.03 -9.55
N GLY A 91 6.94 -11.56 -8.37
CA GLY A 91 7.13 -10.83 -7.11
C GLY A 91 5.81 -10.29 -6.52
N GLU A 92 4.76 -10.15 -7.33
CA GLU A 92 3.48 -9.58 -6.90
C GLU A 92 2.42 -10.64 -6.53
N PHE A 93 2.74 -11.92 -6.67
CA PHE A 93 1.80 -13.03 -6.42
C PHE A 93 1.24 -13.06 -4.99
N ALA A 94 1.96 -12.52 -4.02
CA ALA A 94 1.49 -12.49 -2.64
C ALA A 94 0.23 -11.64 -2.49
N PHE A 95 0.05 -10.60 -3.31
CA PHE A 95 -1.18 -9.79 -3.34
C PHE A 95 -2.41 -10.59 -3.72
N THR A 96 -2.25 -11.54 -4.66
CA THR A 96 -3.35 -12.41 -5.10
C THR A 96 -3.96 -13.16 -3.93
N SER A 97 -3.13 -13.72 -3.05
CA SER A 97 -3.60 -14.43 -1.86
C SER A 97 -4.10 -13.49 -0.77
N ALA A 98 -3.40 -12.36 -0.55
CA ALA A 98 -3.74 -11.42 0.51
C ALA A 98 -5.10 -10.74 0.29
N TYR A 99 -5.43 -10.42 -0.96
CA TYR A 99 -6.65 -9.67 -1.32
C TYR A 99 -7.63 -10.46 -2.18
N PHE A 100 -7.37 -11.76 -2.40
CA PHE A 100 -8.24 -12.64 -3.22
C PHE A 100 -8.48 -12.05 -4.61
N LEU A 101 -7.38 -11.66 -5.30
CA LEU A 101 -7.45 -11.03 -6.61
C LEU A 101 -7.69 -12.06 -7.71
N ASP A 102 -8.81 -11.93 -8.42
CA ASP A 102 -9.23 -12.81 -9.51
C ASP A 102 -9.85 -12.04 -10.69
N GLN A 103 -10.03 -10.72 -10.53
CA GLN A 103 -10.68 -9.86 -11.51
C GLN A 103 -9.66 -9.09 -12.37
N PRO A 104 -10.02 -8.73 -13.62
CA PRO A 104 -9.15 -7.91 -14.48
C PRO A 104 -8.73 -6.58 -13.88
N LEU A 105 -9.59 -6.00 -13.04
CA LEU A 105 -9.35 -4.76 -12.30
C LEU A 105 -10.01 -4.82 -10.94
N SER A 106 -9.26 -4.52 -9.89
CA SER A 106 -9.76 -4.39 -8.52
C SER A 106 -9.11 -3.20 -7.84
N VAL A 107 -9.87 -2.47 -7.02
CA VAL A 107 -9.35 -1.43 -6.15
C VAL A 107 -9.38 -1.93 -4.72
N VAL A 108 -8.27 -1.79 -4.00
CA VAL A 108 -8.17 -2.18 -2.59
C VAL A 108 -7.76 -0.96 -1.77
N LEU A 109 -8.63 -0.56 -0.88
CA LEU A 109 -8.37 0.49 0.09
C LEU A 109 -7.82 -0.16 1.35
N VAL A 110 -6.59 0.20 1.75
CA VAL A 110 -5.95 -0.35 2.96
C VAL A 110 -5.81 0.75 4.00
N ARG A 111 -6.36 0.51 5.18
CA ARG A 111 -6.20 1.42 6.30
C ARG A 111 -4.88 1.19 6.99
N ILE A 112 -4.07 2.24 7.09
CA ILE A 112 -2.86 2.25 7.89
C ILE A 112 -3.11 3.13 9.13
N ASN A 113 -2.77 2.60 10.29
CA ASN A 113 -2.77 3.33 11.54
C ASN A 113 -1.62 2.82 12.41
N ASP A 114 -0.81 3.73 12.92
CA ASP A 114 0.40 3.43 13.68
C ASP A 114 1.34 2.46 12.94
N GLY A 115 1.51 2.67 11.65
CA GLY A 115 2.36 1.87 10.77
C GLY A 115 1.89 0.44 10.51
N MET A 116 0.64 0.12 10.86
CA MET A 116 0.07 -1.22 10.68
C MET A 116 -1.20 -1.16 9.83
N SER A 117 -1.41 -2.18 9.00
CA SER A 117 -2.69 -2.40 8.36
C SER A 117 -3.76 -2.74 9.39
N ARG A 118 -4.88 -2.02 9.34
CA ARG A 118 -6.04 -2.23 10.24
C ARG A 118 -7.23 -2.86 9.54
N GLY A 119 -7.07 -3.19 8.27
CA GLY A 119 -8.09 -3.80 7.44
C GLY A 119 -8.10 -3.21 6.04
N TYR A 120 -8.88 -3.83 5.18
CA TYR A 120 -9.03 -3.37 3.81
C TYR A 120 -10.47 -3.48 3.34
N TYR A 121 -10.78 -2.73 2.28
CA TYR A 121 -12.02 -2.83 1.52
C TYR A 121 -11.71 -3.02 0.04
N LYS A 122 -12.29 -4.05 -0.58
CA LYS A 122 -12.06 -4.39 -2.00
C LYS A 122 -13.26 -4.02 -2.86
N ILE A 123 -12.97 -3.42 -4.01
CA ILE A 123 -13.94 -3.06 -5.06
C ILE A 123 -13.53 -3.82 -6.31
N ASP A 124 -14.32 -4.81 -6.69
CA ASP A 124 -14.06 -5.62 -7.89
C ASP A 124 -14.77 -5.03 -9.11
N ASN A 125 -14.10 -5.12 -10.27
CA ASN A 125 -14.61 -4.72 -11.58
C ASN A 125 -15.18 -3.28 -11.63
N PRO A 126 -14.50 -2.25 -11.11
CA PRO A 126 -15.01 -0.88 -11.17
C PRO A 126 -15.24 -0.39 -12.59
N GLN A 127 -14.53 -0.94 -13.59
CA GLN A 127 -14.72 -0.61 -15.00
C GLN A 127 -16.13 -0.90 -15.54
N GLN A 128 -16.92 -1.72 -14.85
CA GLN A 128 -18.32 -1.96 -15.24
C GLN A 128 -19.18 -0.69 -15.17
N TRP A 129 -18.77 0.31 -14.41
CA TRP A 129 -19.49 1.58 -14.27
C TRP A 129 -19.00 2.65 -15.25
N TRP A 130 -18.04 2.33 -16.10
CA TRP A 130 -17.43 3.27 -17.05
C TRP A 130 -18.42 3.94 -18.01
N GLY A 131 -19.52 3.27 -18.36
CA GLY A 131 -20.53 3.81 -19.28
C GLY A 131 -21.19 5.11 -18.84
N ASP A 132 -21.14 5.43 -17.54
CA ASP A 132 -21.59 6.69 -16.95
C ASP A 132 -20.47 7.22 -16.04
N LYS A 133 -19.71 8.19 -16.55
CA LYS A 133 -18.57 8.77 -15.82
C LYS A 133 -18.99 9.44 -14.53
N LEU A 134 -20.11 10.14 -14.52
CA LEU A 134 -20.60 10.82 -13.33
C LEU A 134 -20.96 9.79 -12.25
N PHE A 135 -21.67 8.75 -12.63
CA PHE A 135 -21.99 7.65 -11.73
C PHE A 135 -20.74 6.96 -11.20
N PHE A 136 -19.73 6.72 -12.08
CA PHE A 136 -18.45 6.14 -11.68
C PHE A 136 -17.77 7.00 -10.60
N GLU A 137 -17.62 8.31 -10.85
CA GLU A 137 -16.98 9.25 -9.93
C GLU A 137 -17.72 9.32 -8.59
N GLU A 138 -19.04 9.49 -8.61
CA GLU A 138 -19.86 9.54 -7.39
C GLU A 138 -19.80 8.24 -6.61
N HIS A 139 -19.85 7.11 -7.29
CA HIS A 139 -19.86 5.80 -6.63
C HIS A 139 -18.51 5.49 -5.98
N ILE A 140 -17.40 5.67 -6.70
CA ILE A 140 -16.04 5.50 -6.18
C ILE A 140 -15.79 6.46 -5.00
N THR A 141 -16.13 7.74 -5.16
CA THR A 141 -15.97 8.74 -4.09
C THR A 141 -16.78 8.35 -2.85
N THR A 142 -18.00 7.87 -3.01
CA THR A 142 -18.83 7.40 -1.90
C THR A 142 -18.19 6.21 -1.18
N LEU A 143 -17.64 5.24 -1.90
CA LEU A 143 -16.98 4.07 -1.31
C LEU A 143 -15.72 4.46 -0.53
N ILE A 144 -14.89 5.35 -1.08
CA ILE A 144 -13.68 5.85 -0.41
C ILE A 144 -14.05 6.64 0.86
N ASN A 145 -15.03 7.54 0.77
CA ASN A 145 -15.49 8.34 1.92
C ASN A 145 -16.06 7.45 3.03
N ASN A 146 -16.85 6.44 2.70
CA ASN A 146 -17.37 5.48 3.66
C ASN A 146 -16.24 4.69 4.33
N PHE A 147 -15.20 4.35 3.60
CA PHE A 147 -14.02 3.69 4.14
C PHE A 147 -13.25 4.59 5.11
N LEU A 148 -13.15 5.89 4.85
CA LEU A 148 -12.49 6.86 5.74
C LEU A 148 -13.25 7.05 7.06
N LEU A 149 -14.59 6.98 7.03
CA LEU A 149 -15.45 7.25 8.17
C LEU A 149 -15.58 6.05 9.14
N ASN A 150 -15.30 4.83 8.71
CA ASN A 150 -15.41 3.60 9.51
C ASN A 150 -14.07 3.09 9.99
#